data_97ecfc2ad7f096b038fb3db2c3cf31db
#
_entry.id   97ecfc2ad7f096b038fb3db2c3cf31db
#
_cell.length_a   1.000
_cell.length_b   1.000
_cell.length_c   1.000
_cell.angle_alpha   90.00
_cell.angle_beta   90.00
_cell.angle_gamma   90.00
#
_symmetry.space_group_name_H-M   'P 1'
#
loop_
_entity.id
_entity.type
_entity.pdbx_description
1 polymer ?
#
loop_
_entity_poly.entity_id
_entity_poly.type
_entity_poly.pdbx_seq_one_letter_code
_entity_poly.pdbx_strand_id
1 'polypeptide(L)'
;MKAFGRLYQRLDSTTSINLKVEALVQYFEETPPQDAAWGLNLLLGKRQRRMVTSRMLRDAFLRSFPDFPEWLLEESYGHVGDTGETISLLLASRGICPNESQHSVSLSSWMEDRISKLSGKEDQQKVEKIFEWW
;
A
#
# COMPACT_ATOMS: atom_id res chain seq x y z
N MET A 1 -0.44 7.55 7.37
CA MET A 1 -0.96 6.44 6.53
C MET A 1 -2.25 5.80 7.00
N LYS A 2 -2.47 5.51 8.28
CA LYS A 2 -3.72 4.86 8.80
C LYS A 2 -5.01 5.59 8.42
N ALA A 3 -5.03 6.93 8.45
CA ALA A 3 -6.22 7.71 8.09
C ALA A 3 -6.64 7.48 6.63
N PHE A 4 -5.67 7.48 5.71
CA PHE A 4 -5.94 7.22 4.30
C PHE A 4 -6.40 5.77 4.04
N GLY A 5 -5.79 4.79 4.71
CA GLY A 5 -6.25 3.39 4.62
C GLY A 5 -7.69 3.21 5.09
N ARG A 6 -8.08 3.86 6.21
CA ARG A 6 -9.47 3.86 6.71
C ARG A 6 -10.43 4.53 5.73
N LEU A 7 -10.02 5.65 5.13
CA LEU A 7 -10.82 6.29 4.09
C LEU A 7 -11.06 5.32 2.93
N TYR A 8 -10.00 4.70 2.42
CA TYR A 8 -10.10 3.76 1.30
C TYR A 8 -11.07 2.61 1.60
N GLN A 9 -10.95 1.98 2.76
CA GLN A 9 -11.87 0.93 3.21
C GLN A 9 -13.33 1.41 3.27
N ARG A 10 -13.57 2.62 3.80
CA ARG A 10 -14.94 3.20 3.85
C ARG A 10 -15.50 3.47 2.46
N LEU A 11 -14.67 3.96 1.53
CA LEU A 11 -15.11 4.21 0.15
C LEU A 11 -15.42 2.91 -0.60
N ASP A 12 -14.70 1.83 -0.31
CA ASP A 12 -14.88 0.53 -0.94
C ASP A 12 -16.07 -0.25 -0.34
N SER A 13 -16.30 -0.10 0.96
CA SER A 13 -17.36 -0.83 1.70
C SER A 13 -18.78 -0.38 1.38
N THR A 14 -19.01 0.70 0.63
CA THR A 14 -20.34 1.24 0.34
C THR A 14 -20.51 1.67 -1.12
N THR A 15 -21.73 1.49 -1.63
CA THR A 15 -22.16 2.05 -2.92
C THR A 15 -22.85 3.39 -2.78
N SER A 16 -23.22 3.82 -1.56
CA SER A 16 -23.92 5.06 -1.29
C SER A 16 -23.03 6.28 -1.50
N ILE A 17 -23.43 7.17 -2.40
CA ILE A 17 -22.71 8.44 -2.66
C ILE A 17 -22.63 9.30 -1.41
N ASN A 18 -23.71 9.38 -0.63
CA ASN A 18 -23.75 10.22 0.58
C ASN A 18 -22.73 9.73 1.62
N LEU A 19 -22.64 8.42 1.86
CA LEU A 19 -21.66 7.85 2.79
C LEU A 19 -20.22 8.03 2.29
N LYS A 20 -20.00 7.99 0.98
CA LYS A 20 -18.68 8.29 0.40
C LYS A 20 -18.29 9.76 0.61
N VAL A 21 -19.23 10.68 0.38
CA VAL A 21 -19.00 12.12 0.59
C VAL A 21 -18.70 12.39 2.07
N GLU A 22 -19.48 11.82 2.98
CA GLU A 22 -19.26 11.95 4.43
C GLU A 22 -17.85 11.44 4.84
N ALA A 23 -17.43 10.29 4.32
CA ALA A 23 -16.11 9.73 4.57
C ALA A 23 -15.00 10.66 4.07
N LEU A 24 -15.17 11.28 2.90
CA LEU A 24 -14.22 12.25 2.34
C LEU A 24 -14.16 13.53 3.18
N VAL A 25 -15.30 14.10 3.55
CA VAL A 25 -15.38 15.31 4.39
C VAL A 25 -14.63 15.06 5.69
N GLN A 26 -14.98 14.00 6.42
CA GLN A 26 -14.31 13.66 7.67
C GLN A 26 -12.79 13.50 7.48
N TYR A 27 -12.36 12.81 6.43
CA TYR A 27 -10.93 12.62 6.17
C TYR A 27 -10.20 13.95 5.97
N PHE A 28 -10.76 14.86 5.17
CA PHE A 28 -10.11 16.15 4.89
C PHE A 28 -10.16 17.12 6.07
N GLU A 29 -11.14 17.01 6.96
CA GLU A 29 -11.22 17.82 8.19
C GLU A 29 -10.23 17.37 9.26
N GLU A 30 -10.02 16.04 9.40
CA GLU A 30 -9.19 15.45 10.46
C GLU A 30 -7.72 15.27 10.07
N THR A 31 -7.39 15.34 8.76
CA THR A 31 -6.07 14.99 8.24
C THR A 31 -5.19 16.23 8.03
N PRO A 32 -3.91 16.19 8.43
CA PRO A 32 -2.98 17.28 8.16
C PRO A 32 -2.91 17.64 6.67
N PRO A 33 -2.78 18.92 6.30
CA PRO A 33 -2.86 19.39 4.91
C PRO A 33 -1.94 18.67 3.93
N GLN A 34 -0.72 18.31 4.34
CA GLN A 34 0.22 17.57 3.48
C GLN A 34 -0.27 16.16 3.18
N ASP A 35 -0.76 15.45 4.19
CA ASP A 35 -1.32 14.10 4.01
C ASP A 35 -2.64 14.14 3.23
N ALA A 36 -3.46 15.17 3.45
CA ALA A 36 -4.70 15.39 2.71
C ALA A 36 -4.43 15.64 1.22
N ALA A 37 -3.41 16.45 0.89
CA ALA A 37 -3.01 16.72 -0.49
C ALA A 37 -2.53 15.43 -1.20
N TRP A 38 -1.74 14.60 -0.52
CA TRP A 38 -1.34 13.30 -1.05
C TRP A 38 -2.51 12.34 -1.20
N GLY A 39 -3.40 12.28 -0.22
CA GLY A 39 -4.64 11.49 -0.30
C GLY A 39 -5.49 11.88 -1.50
N LEU A 40 -5.72 13.18 -1.71
CA LEU A 40 -6.43 13.69 -2.88
C LEU A 40 -5.75 13.30 -4.20
N ASN A 41 -4.42 13.44 -4.28
CA ASN A 41 -3.65 13.08 -5.47
C ASN A 41 -3.80 11.60 -5.83
N LEU A 42 -3.76 10.72 -4.82
CA LEU A 42 -3.95 9.28 -5.01
C LEU A 42 -5.38 8.93 -5.43
N LEU A 43 -6.40 9.55 -4.82
CA LEU A 43 -7.81 9.34 -5.17
C LEU A 43 -8.15 9.80 -6.59
N LEU A 44 -7.56 10.91 -7.05
CA LEU A 44 -7.74 11.42 -8.41
C LEU A 44 -7.07 10.54 -9.48
N GLY A 45 -6.32 9.53 -9.08
CA GLY A 45 -5.66 8.62 -10.00
C GLY A 45 -4.70 9.32 -10.98
N LYS A 46 -4.21 10.53 -10.62
CA LYS A 46 -3.22 11.22 -11.45
C LYS A 46 -2.05 10.26 -11.62
N ARG A 47 -1.82 9.83 -12.86
CA ARG A 47 -0.81 8.84 -13.24
C ARG A 47 0.56 9.24 -12.69
N GLN A 48 0.84 8.81 -11.46
CA GLN A 48 2.22 8.66 -11.07
C GLN A 48 2.79 7.52 -11.91
N ARG A 49 3.98 7.71 -12.48
CA ARG A 49 4.69 6.59 -13.11
C ARG A 49 4.62 5.41 -12.16
N ARG A 50 4.23 4.24 -12.65
CA ARG A 50 4.27 3.00 -11.87
C ARG A 50 5.71 2.78 -11.38
N MET A 51 6.00 3.26 -10.18
CA MET A 51 7.34 3.13 -9.59
C MET A 51 7.55 1.74 -9.02
N VAL A 52 6.46 1.08 -8.62
CA VAL A 52 6.46 -0.28 -8.09
C VAL A 52 5.43 -1.08 -8.88
N THR A 53 5.82 -2.25 -9.37
CA THR A 53 4.94 -3.19 -10.08
C THR A 53 4.59 -4.36 -9.18
N SER A 54 3.49 -5.07 -9.50
CA SER A 54 3.11 -6.31 -8.81
C SER A 54 4.25 -7.34 -8.84
N ARG A 55 4.99 -7.42 -9.95
CA ARG A 55 6.16 -8.29 -10.06
C ARG A 55 7.24 -7.94 -9.03
N MET A 56 7.58 -6.65 -8.89
CA MET A 56 8.56 -6.21 -7.88
C MET A 56 8.14 -6.56 -6.46
N LEU A 57 6.84 -6.40 -6.13
CA LEU A 57 6.31 -6.80 -4.83
C LEU A 57 6.42 -8.31 -4.59
N ARG A 58 6.09 -9.12 -5.60
CA ARG A 58 6.22 -10.58 -5.52
C ARG A 58 7.65 -11.02 -5.33
N ASP A 59 8.59 -10.48 -6.14
CA ASP A 59 10.01 -10.80 -6.04
C ASP A 59 10.57 -10.41 -4.66
N ALA A 60 10.18 -9.24 -4.13
CA ALA A 60 10.58 -8.80 -2.80
C ALA A 60 10.01 -9.72 -1.71
N PHE A 61 8.73 -10.10 -1.80
CA PHE A 61 8.09 -11.01 -0.86
C PHE A 61 8.78 -12.37 -0.81
N LEU A 62 9.00 -13.02 -1.96
CA LEU A 62 9.62 -14.34 -2.04
C LEU A 62 11.09 -14.34 -1.54
N ARG A 63 11.80 -13.22 -1.71
CA ARG A 63 13.14 -13.04 -1.13
C ARG A 63 13.11 -12.89 0.39
N SER A 64 12.17 -12.10 0.91
CA SER A 64 12.06 -11.87 2.35
C SER A 64 11.58 -13.09 3.12
N PHE A 65 10.76 -13.89 2.47
CA PHE A 65 10.08 -15.03 3.08
C PHE A 65 10.26 -16.30 2.22
N PRO A 66 11.45 -16.86 2.17
CA PRO A 66 11.75 -18.03 1.31
C PRO A 66 10.97 -19.29 1.68
N ASP A 67 10.40 -19.33 2.89
CA ASP A 67 9.54 -20.43 3.36
C ASP A 67 8.13 -20.42 2.74
N PHE A 68 7.76 -19.33 2.03
CA PHE A 68 6.53 -19.31 1.26
C PHE A 68 6.79 -19.84 -0.15
N PRO A 69 6.17 -20.95 -0.54
CA PRO A 69 6.32 -21.45 -1.90
C PRO A 69 5.62 -20.52 -2.90
N GLU A 70 6.24 -20.33 -4.05
CA GLU A 70 5.73 -19.43 -5.10
C GLU A 70 4.32 -19.82 -5.56
N TRP A 71 4.01 -21.12 -5.66
CA TRP A 71 2.68 -21.60 -6.03
C TRP A 71 1.59 -21.11 -5.07
N LEU A 72 1.88 -21.02 -3.77
CA LEU A 72 0.92 -20.54 -2.78
C LEU A 72 0.58 -19.06 -2.99
N LEU A 73 1.58 -18.25 -3.31
CA LEU A 73 1.38 -16.84 -3.66
C LEU A 73 0.53 -16.70 -4.92
N GLU A 74 0.79 -17.50 -5.94
CA GLU A 74 0.05 -17.46 -7.20
C GLU A 74 -1.40 -17.90 -7.04
N GLU A 75 -1.65 -19.00 -6.35
CA GLU A 75 -2.99 -19.50 -6.08
C GLU A 75 -3.80 -18.51 -5.23
N SER A 76 -3.20 -18.00 -4.16
CA SER A 76 -3.82 -16.96 -3.32
C SER A 76 -4.15 -15.70 -4.12
N TYR A 77 -3.25 -15.25 -4.99
CA TYR A 77 -3.50 -14.12 -5.88
C TYR A 77 -4.66 -14.38 -6.84
N GLY A 78 -4.81 -15.61 -7.35
CA GLY A 78 -5.93 -15.99 -8.19
C GLY A 78 -7.30 -15.81 -7.53
N HIS A 79 -7.36 -15.92 -6.20
CA HIS A 79 -8.60 -15.73 -5.42
C HIS A 79 -8.81 -14.27 -4.99
N VAL A 80 -7.74 -13.56 -4.61
CA VAL A 80 -7.81 -12.20 -4.06
C VAL A 80 -7.81 -11.13 -5.16
N GLY A 81 -6.99 -11.31 -6.21
CA GLY A 81 -6.90 -10.39 -7.34
C GLY A 81 -6.03 -9.16 -7.13
N ASP A 82 -5.56 -8.89 -5.91
CA ASP A 82 -4.62 -7.80 -5.58
C ASP A 82 -3.36 -8.35 -4.90
N THR A 83 -2.18 -7.96 -5.42
CA THR A 83 -0.89 -8.48 -4.94
C THR A 83 -0.57 -8.02 -3.52
N GLY A 84 -0.86 -6.76 -3.18
CA GLY A 84 -0.58 -6.22 -1.86
C GLY A 84 -1.45 -6.87 -0.78
N GLU A 85 -2.74 -7.02 -1.06
CA GLU A 85 -3.69 -7.70 -0.19
C GLU A 85 -3.33 -9.18 -0.02
N THR A 86 -2.99 -9.87 -1.11
CA THR A 86 -2.55 -11.27 -1.07
C THR A 86 -1.35 -11.46 -0.14
N ILE A 87 -0.31 -10.63 -0.30
CA ILE A 87 0.87 -10.68 0.56
C ILE A 87 0.51 -10.40 2.02
N SER A 88 -0.33 -9.39 2.27
CA SER A 88 -0.77 -9.05 3.62
C SER A 88 -1.50 -10.22 4.31
N LEU A 89 -2.40 -10.89 3.61
CA LEU A 89 -3.12 -12.05 4.11
C LEU A 89 -2.20 -13.25 4.38
N LEU A 90 -1.25 -13.51 3.48
CA LEU A 90 -0.26 -14.58 3.67
C LEU A 90 0.63 -14.33 4.89
N LEU A 91 1.10 -13.10 5.10
CA LEU A 91 1.88 -12.72 6.27
C LEU A 91 1.05 -12.87 7.55
N ALA A 92 -0.18 -12.37 7.56
CA ALA A 92 -1.10 -12.48 8.69
C ALA A 92 -1.40 -13.93 9.06
N SER A 93 -1.53 -14.84 8.08
CA SER A 93 -1.76 -16.28 8.32
C SER A 93 -0.63 -16.95 9.10
N ARG A 94 0.57 -16.37 9.08
CA ARG A 94 1.74 -16.83 9.84
C ARG A 94 2.01 -16.00 11.10
N GLY A 95 1.09 -15.11 11.48
CA GLY A 95 1.25 -14.24 12.64
C GLY A 95 2.28 -13.12 12.43
N ILE A 96 2.71 -12.88 11.20
CA ILE A 96 3.62 -11.78 10.85
C ILE A 96 2.75 -10.54 10.67
N CYS A 97 2.72 -9.70 11.70
CA CYS A 97 2.01 -8.43 11.66
C CYS A 97 2.98 -7.28 11.37
N PRO A 98 2.52 -6.23 10.68
CA PRO A 98 3.33 -5.04 10.46
C PRO A 98 3.82 -4.46 11.80
N ASN A 99 5.10 -4.05 11.84
CA ASN A 99 5.67 -3.44 13.03
C ASN A 99 4.90 -2.14 13.39
N GLU A 100 4.40 -2.03 14.62
CA GLU A 100 3.60 -0.87 15.08
C GLU A 100 4.35 0.46 14.92
N SER A 101 5.66 0.46 15.01
CA SER A 101 6.49 1.65 14.79
C SER A 101 6.38 2.20 13.36
N GLN A 102 6.13 1.36 12.36
CA GLN A 102 5.90 1.80 10.98
C GLN A 102 4.51 2.40 10.77
N HIS A 103 3.58 2.16 11.68
CA HIS A 103 2.23 2.72 11.62
C HIS A 103 2.14 4.21 11.97
N SER A 104 3.19 4.80 12.54
CA SER A 104 3.26 6.24 12.87
C SER A 104 3.66 7.11 11.69
N VAL A 105 4.16 6.52 10.59
CA VAL A 105 4.62 7.29 9.43
C VAL A 105 3.44 7.94 8.72
N SER A 106 3.53 9.25 8.46
CA SER A 106 2.53 10.01 7.71
C SER A 106 2.45 9.55 6.25
N LEU A 107 1.33 9.83 5.56
CA LEU A 107 1.21 9.53 4.14
C LEU A 107 2.21 10.34 3.32
N SER A 108 2.39 11.62 3.65
CA SER A 108 3.34 12.52 3.00
C SER A 108 4.77 12.00 3.12
N SER A 109 5.24 11.66 4.33
CA SER A 109 6.57 11.09 4.52
C SER A 109 6.75 9.76 3.76
N TRP A 110 5.73 8.92 3.74
CA TRP A 110 5.79 7.68 2.96
C TRP A 110 5.98 7.94 1.48
N MET A 111 5.22 8.89 0.92
CA MET A 111 5.27 9.23 -0.50
C MET A 111 6.57 9.95 -0.86
N GLU A 112 7.01 10.91 -0.05
CA GLU A 112 8.16 11.77 -0.35
C GLU A 112 9.49 11.10 -0.01
N ASP A 113 9.58 10.41 1.13
CA ASP A 113 10.85 9.84 1.61
C ASP A 113 11.11 8.43 1.09
N ARG A 114 10.06 7.70 0.71
CA ARG A 114 10.20 6.32 0.23
C ARG A 114 9.83 6.19 -1.24
N ILE A 115 8.55 6.39 -1.59
CA ILE A 115 8.05 6.11 -2.95
C ILE A 115 8.73 7.02 -3.99
N SER A 116 8.82 8.33 -3.74
CA SER A 116 9.44 9.27 -4.70
C SER A 116 10.91 8.97 -4.94
N LYS A 117 11.63 8.46 -3.95
CA LYS A 117 13.04 8.08 -4.08
C LYS A 117 13.28 6.81 -4.91
N LEU A 118 12.24 6.08 -5.27
CA LEU A 118 12.33 4.99 -6.24
C LEU A 118 12.40 5.49 -7.69
N SER A 119 12.03 6.76 -7.92
CA SER A 119 12.10 7.36 -9.26
C SER A 119 13.53 7.36 -9.78
N GLY A 120 13.71 6.93 -11.04
CA GLY A 120 15.04 6.88 -11.68
C GLY A 120 15.93 5.69 -11.27
N LYS A 121 15.50 4.86 -10.31
CA LYS A 121 16.24 3.63 -9.96
C LYS A 121 15.91 2.51 -10.93
N GLU A 122 16.87 1.60 -11.12
CA GLU A 122 16.66 0.34 -11.82
C GLU A 122 15.73 -0.59 -11.02
N ASP A 123 15.06 -1.51 -11.69
CA ASP A 123 14.06 -2.38 -11.09
C ASP A 123 14.61 -3.25 -9.95
N GLN A 124 15.85 -3.72 -10.09
CA GLN A 124 16.52 -4.48 -9.03
C GLN A 124 16.74 -3.63 -7.77
N GLN A 125 17.20 -2.39 -7.93
CA GLN A 125 17.38 -1.45 -6.81
C GLN A 125 16.06 -1.10 -6.12
N LYS A 126 14.96 -1.03 -6.89
CA LYS A 126 13.62 -0.83 -6.31
C LYS A 126 13.18 -2.02 -5.47
N VAL A 127 13.42 -3.24 -5.95
CA VAL A 127 13.12 -4.48 -5.21
C VAL A 127 13.91 -4.53 -3.89
N GLU A 128 15.20 -4.21 -3.92
CA GLU A 128 16.04 -4.14 -2.71
C GLU A 128 15.51 -3.13 -1.69
N LYS A 129 15.06 -1.94 -2.16
CA LYS A 129 14.46 -0.93 -1.27
C LYS A 129 13.12 -1.37 -0.69
N ILE A 130 12.28 -2.04 -1.47
CA ILE A 130 11.01 -2.59 -0.99
C ILE A 130 11.28 -3.67 0.08
N PHE A 131 12.29 -4.48 -0.13
CA PHE A 131 12.75 -5.49 0.83
C PHE A 131 13.16 -4.87 2.18
N GLU A 132 13.89 -3.73 2.17
CA GLU A 132 14.28 -3.02 3.38
C GLU A 132 13.09 -2.46 4.21
N TRP A 133 11.90 -2.35 3.61
CA TRP A 133 10.71 -1.78 4.29
C TRP A 133 9.84 -2.85 4.97
N TRP A 134 10.17 -4.10 4.81
CA TRP A 134 9.48 -5.24 5.43
C TRP A 134 10.30 -5.76 6.59
#